data_799af6944562410f44824229483d132b
#
_entry.id   799af6944562410f44824229483d132b
#
_cell.length_a   1.000
_cell.length_b   1.000
_cell.length_c   1.000
_cell.angle_alpha   90.00
_cell.angle_beta   90.00
_cell.angle_gamma   90.00
#
_symmetry.space_group_name_H-M   'P 1'
#
loop_
_entity.id
_entity.type
_entity.pdbx_description
1 polymer ?
#
loop_
_entity_poly.entity_id
_entity_poly.type
_entity_poly.pdbx_seq_one_letter_code
_entity_poly.pdbx_strand_id
1 'polypeptide(L)'
;MEGIWTKTVDGKDMLSWVIYPINFDPNKKYPTLLFCEGGPQSPVSQFWSYRWNFQIMAANDYIIIAPNRRGLPGFGMEWLEEISTNYGGHCMDDYLSAIDDIAKEPYVDKDRLGCVGASFGGYSVYWLAGHHNKRFKAFIAHDGFFNMDQQYLETEELWFTNWDLGGPYWDKSNPAVQRSYSNSPHLFVDKWDTPILCIHGEKDYRILASQAMAAFNAAKLRGVPAQMLIFPDENHWVLKPQNGVLWQRTFFNWLDKWLKPAK
;
A
#
# COMPACT_ATOMS: atom_id res chain seq x y z
N MET A 1 16.46 -2.35 13.58
CA MET A 1 15.83 -3.07 12.46
C MET A 1 16.13 -4.55 12.62
N GLU A 2 15.13 -5.39 12.42
CA GLU A 2 15.27 -6.86 12.46
C GLU A 2 14.36 -7.51 11.43
N GLY A 3 14.64 -8.77 11.09
CA GLY A 3 13.76 -9.60 10.28
C GLY A 3 12.95 -10.52 11.18
N ILE A 4 11.64 -10.55 10.98
CA ILE A 4 10.75 -11.48 11.67
C ILE A 4 10.07 -12.41 10.66
N TRP A 5 9.73 -13.60 11.12
CA TRP A 5 9.01 -14.59 10.31
C TRP A 5 7.58 -14.73 10.82
N THR A 6 6.63 -14.38 9.96
CA THR A 6 5.20 -14.49 10.25
C THR A 6 4.60 -15.67 9.49
N LYS A 7 3.72 -16.45 10.13
CA LYS A 7 2.93 -17.47 9.44
C LYS A 7 1.80 -16.82 8.65
N THR A 8 1.73 -17.17 7.38
CA THR A 8 0.61 -16.79 6.50
C THR A 8 -0.64 -17.61 6.82
N VAL A 9 -1.77 -17.23 6.25
CA VAL A 9 -3.06 -17.93 6.46
C VAL A 9 -3.04 -19.40 6.04
N ASP A 10 -2.18 -19.77 5.09
CA ASP A 10 -1.95 -21.13 4.62
C ASP A 10 -0.71 -21.81 5.23
N GLY A 11 -0.12 -21.19 6.26
CA GLY A 11 0.94 -21.77 7.08
C GLY A 11 2.37 -21.65 6.52
N LYS A 12 2.57 -20.92 5.42
CA LYS A 12 3.89 -20.62 4.88
C LYS A 12 4.63 -19.59 5.77
N ASP A 13 5.95 -19.54 5.67
CA ASP A 13 6.78 -18.56 6.40
C ASP A 13 7.03 -17.33 5.51
N MET A 14 6.68 -16.16 6.01
CA MET A 14 6.87 -14.87 5.35
C MET A 14 7.85 -14.01 6.14
N LEU A 15 8.95 -13.58 5.51
CA LEU A 15 9.90 -12.63 6.09
C LEU A 15 9.33 -11.22 6.05
N SER A 16 9.34 -10.54 7.18
CA SER A 16 9.03 -9.10 7.27
C SER A 16 10.21 -8.35 7.91
N TRP A 17 10.52 -7.16 7.39
CA TRP A 17 11.42 -6.24 8.09
C TRP A 17 10.62 -5.40 9.08
N VAL A 18 11.14 -5.30 10.31
CA VAL A 18 10.61 -4.39 11.34
C VAL A 18 11.65 -3.32 11.62
N ILE A 19 11.24 -2.05 11.50
CA ILE A 19 12.09 -0.91 11.76
C ILE A 19 11.52 -0.14 12.95
N TYR A 20 12.34 0.00 13.99
CA TYR A 20 11.98 0.63 15.24
C TYR A 20 12.38 2.12 15.29
N PRO A 21 11.68 2.95 16.08
CA PRO A 21 12.10 4.31 16.42
C PRO A 21 13.54 4.38 16.94
N ILE A 22 14.20 5.54 16.75
CA ILE A 22 15.63 5.72 17.11
C ILE A 22 15.87 5.41 18.60
N ASN A 23 15.00 5.87 19.49
CA ASN A 23 15.09 5.64 20.93
C ASN A 23 13.97 4.69 21.36
N PHE A 24 13.89 3.53 20.70
CA PHE A 24 12.87 2.53 20.99
C PHE A 24 12.95 2.04 22.44
N ASP A 25 11.80 2.11 23.12
CA ASP A 25 11.61 1.61 24.48
C ASP A 25 10.48 0.56 24.46
N PRO A 26 10.75 -0.72 24.73
CA PRO A 26 9.74 -1.78 24.63
C PRO A 26 8.60 -1.64 25.68
N ASN A 27 8.75 -0.73 26.65
CA ASN A 27 7.71 -0.43 27.63
C ASN A 27 6.74 0.68 27.17
N LYS A 28 6.98 1.29 26.02
CA LYS A 28 6.10 2.31 25.42
C LYS A 28 5.31 1.72 24.26
N LYS A 29 4.16 2.33 23.97
CA LYS A 29 3.33 1.97 22.82
C LYS A 29 3.53 2.94 21.67
N TYR A 30 3.73 2.38 20.48
CA TYR A 30 4.01 3.14 19.25
C TYR A 30 2.92 2.93 18.19
N PRO A 31 2.58 3.98 17.42
CA PRO A 31 1.83 3.81 16.20
C PRO A 31 2.66 2.99 15.21
N THR A 32 1.99 2.12 14.46
CA THR A 32 2.69 1.18 13.56
C THR A 32 2.13 1.27 12.15
N LEU A 33 3.03 1.25 11.16
CA LEU A 33 2.70 1.36 9.75
C LEU A 33 2.96 0.02 9.05
N LEU A 34 1.93 -0.50 8.39
CA LEU A 34 2.09 -1.52 7.37
C LEU A 34 2.56 -0.84 6.08
N PHE A 35 3.73 -1.24 5.59
CA PHE A 35 4.23 -0.81 4.29
C PHE A 35 3.86 -1.85 3.22
N CYS A 36 3.12 -1.41 2.22
CA CYS A 36 2.77 -2.21 1.05
C CYS A 36 3.75 -1.91 -0.09
N GLU A 37 4.59 -2.90 -0.44
CA GLU A 37 5.56 -2.77 -1.52
C GLU A 37 4.90 -2.72 -2.89
N GLY A 38 5.50 -1.91 -3.77
CA GLY A 38 5.12 -1.82 -5.19
C GLY A 38 5.58 -3.00 -6.03
N GLY A 39 5.62 -2.82 -7.30
CA GLY A 39 6.01 -3.83 -8.29
C GLY A 39 4.83 -4.31 -9.13
N PRO A 40 4.20 -5.45 -8.86
CA PRO A 40 4.20 -6.23 -7.61
C PRO A 40 5.42 -7.13 -7.35
N GLN A 41 6.24 -7.38 -8.34
CA GLN A 41 7.40 -8.29 -8.23
C GLN A 41 8.69 -7.52 -7.85
N SER A 42 8.68 -6.83 -6.71
CA SER A 42 9.83 -6.09 -6.18
C SER A 42 10.05 -6.43 -4.70
N PRO A 43 11.23 -6.97 -4.31
CA PRO A 43 11.45 -7.40 -2.92
C PRO A 43 11.63 -6.20 -2.00
N VAL A 44 11.11 -6.32 -0.78
CA VAL A 44 11.44 -5.38 0.28
C VAL A 44 12.83 -5.74 0.81
N SER A 45 13.79 -4.86 0.50
CA SER A 45 15.18 -4.97 0.96
C SER A 45 15.53 -3.80 1.87
N GLN A 46 16.80 -3.68 2.21
CA GLN A 46 17.34 -2.52 2.94
C GLN A 46 17.66 -1.38 1.97
N PHE A 47 16.69 -1.00 1.11
CA PHE A 47 16.86 0.08 0.16
C PHE A 47 16.75 1.46 0.83
N TRP A 48 17.29 2.47 0.16
CA TRP A 48 17.18 3.86 0.53
C TRP A 48 16.48 4.66 -0.58
N SER A 49 15.56 5.53 -0.20
CA SER A 49 14.82 6.39 -1.12
C SER A 49 14.54 7.74 -0.46
N TYR A 50 14.47 8.80 -1.24
CA TYR A 50 14.03 10.11 -0.75
C TYR A 50 12.53 10.11 -0.39
N ARG A 51 11.73 9.33 -1.06
CA ARG A 51 10.29 9.20 -0.84
C ARG A 51 9.99 8.14 0.22
N TRP A 52 10.20 6.88 -0.10
CA TRP A 52 9.96 5.75 0.80
C TRP A 52 11.24 5.47 1.61
N ASN A 53 11.35 6.10 2.76
CA ASN A 53 12.52 5.98 3.63
C ASN A 53 12.07 5.51 5.02
N PHE A 54 12.27 4.24 5.32
CA PHE A 54 11.87 3.64 6.59
C PHE A 54 12.57 4.29 7.79
N GLN A 55 13.80 4.76 7.60
CA GLN A 55 14.56 5.40 8.70
C GLN A 55 13.94 6.77 9.08
N ILE A 56 13.46 7.52 8.09
CA ILE A 56 12.75 8.78 8.36
C ILE A 56 11.40 8.48 9.04
N MET A 57 10.68 7.44 8.62
CA MET A 57 9.43 7.03 9.26
C MET A 57 9.67 6.64 10.72
N ALA A 58 10.71 5.85 10.98
CA ALA A 58 11.11 5.46 12.33
C ALA A 58 11.59 6.65 13.18
N ALA A 59 12.29 7.62 12.58
CA ALA A 59 12.69 8.87 13.22
C ALA A 59 11.49 9.77 13.61
N ASN A 60 10.34 9.54 13.01
CA ASN A 60 9.07 10.18 13.38
C ASN A 60 8.23 9.31 14.35
N ASP A 61 8.88 8.45 15.13
CA ASP A 61 8.27 7.62 16.18
C ASP A 61 7.23 6.60 15.68
N TYR A 62 7.36 6.12 14.45
CA TYR A 62 6.57 5.00 13.93
C TYR A 62 7.38 3.71 13.96
N ILE A 63 6.74 2.59 14.29
CA ILE A 63 7.23 1.26 13.93
C ILE A 63 6.77 0.98 12.50
N ILE A 64 7.64 0.43 11.67
CA ILE A 64 7.29 0.02 10.32
C ILE A 64 7.40 -1.48 10.21
N ILE A 65 6.35 -2.14 9.70
CA ILE A 65 6.42 -3.52 9.24
C ILE A 65 6.32 -3.54 7.72
N ALA A 66 7.32 -4.16 7.09
CA ALA A 66 7.47 -4.22 5.64
C ALA A 66 7.61 -5.69 5.21
N PRO A 67 6.49 -6.39 4.94
CA PRO A 67 6.48 -7.81 4.63
C PRO A 67 6.91 -8.09 3.18
N ASN A 68 7.66 -9.18 3.00
CA ASN A 68 7.91 -9.79 1.70
C ASN A 68 6.78 -10.77 1.36
N ARG A 69 5.61 -10.22 1.08
CA ARG A 69 4.40 -10.97 0.74
C ARG A 69 4.57 -11.77 -0.56
N ARG A 70 3.67 -12.68 -0.86
CA ARG A 70 3.65 -13.40 -2.14
C ARG A 70 3.67 -12.49 -3.35
N GLY A 71 4.36 -12.92 -4.41
CA GLY A 71 4.64 -12.14 -5.61
C GLY A 71 6.00 -11.44 -5.59
N LEU A 72 6.73 -11.45 -4.47
CA LEU A 72 8.06 -10.86 -4.38
C LEU A 72 9.14 -11.90 -4.69
N PRO A 73 10.20 -11.56 -5.46
CA PRO A 73 11.29 -12.48 -5.76
C PRO A 73 12.17 -12.74 -4.53
N GLY A 74 12.95 -13.83 -4.58
CA GLY A 74 13.90 -14.21 -3.54
C GLY A 74 13.42 -15.33 -2.61
N PHE A 75 12.16 -15.76 -2.71
CA PHE A 75 11.54 -16.77 -1.85
C PHE A 75 11.06 -18.02 -2.64
N GLY A 76 11.56 -18.20 -3.85
CA GLY A 76 11.20 -19.29 -4.76
C GLY A 76 10.15 -18.89 -5.80
N MET A 77 10.07 -19.73 -6.86
CA MET A 77 9.20 -19.46 -8.01
C MET A 77 7.71 -19.53 -7.64
N GLU A 78 7.32 -20.53 -6.85
CA GLU A 78 5.94 -20.66 -6.38
C GLU A 78 5.47 -19.40 -5.65
N TRP A 79 6.30 -18.84 -4.76
CA TRP A 79 6.03 -17.59 -4.05
C TRP A 79 5.87 -16.40 -4.99
N LEU A 80 6.72 -16.32 -6.02
CA LEU A 80 6.73 -15.23 -7.00
C LEU A 80 5.50 -15.28 -7.91
N GLU A 81 5.16 -16.45 -8.44
CA GLU A 81 4.12 -16.61 -9.46
C GLU A 81 2.69 -16.51 -8.90
N GLU A 82 2.51 -16.72 -7.61
CA GLU A 82 1.19 -16.78 -6.98
C GLU A 82 0.40 -15.46 -7.05
N ILE A 83 1.07 -14.34 -7.36
CA ILE A 83 0.41 -13.04 -7.46
C ILE A 83 -0.23 -12.78 -8.83
N SER A 84 0.35 -13.31 -9.91
CA SER A 84 -0.15 -13.07 -11.26
C SER A 84 -1.57 -13.63 -11.41
N THR A 85 -2.46 -12.83 -11.96
CA THR A 85 -3.90 -13.06 -12.07
C THR A 85 -4.64 -13.25 -10.73
N ASN A 86 -4.03 -12.83 -9.60
CA ASN A 86 -4.60 -13.06 -8.26
C ASN A 86 -4.29 -11.92 -7.27
N TYR A 87 -4.44 -10.67 -7.70
CA TYR A 87 -4.07 -9.48 -6.93
C TYR A 87 -4.84 -9.30 -5.62
N GLY A 88 -6.06 -9.80 -5.51
CA GLY A 88 -6.86 -9.79 -4.28
C GLY A 88 -6.79 -11.08 -3.46
N GLY A 89 -5.85 -11.98 -3.80
CA GLY A 89 -5.68 -13.26 -3.13
C GLY A 89 -4.75 -13.21 -1.92
N HIS A 90 -3.97 -14.27 -1.74
CA HIS A 90 -3.09 -14.44 -0.59
C HIS A 90 -2.07 -13.32 -0.37
N CYS A 91 -1.70 -12.55 -1.41
CA CYS A 91 -0.82 -11.39 -1.23
C CYS A 91 -1.45 -10.32 -0.31
N MET A 92 -2.77 -10.20 -0.29
CA MET A 92 -3.49 -9.31 0.63
C MET A 92 -3.63 -9.93 2.03
N ASP A 93 -3.88 -11.23 2.11
CA ASP A 93 -3.88 -11.96 3.37
C ASP A 93 -2.51 -11.91 4.05
N ASP A 94 -1.43 -11.94 3.28
CA ASP A 94 -0.06 -11.81 3.78
C ASP A 94 0.17 -10.45 4.46
N TYR A 95 -0.30 -9.35 3.86
CA TYR A 95 -0.26 -8.03 4.49
C TYR A 95 -1.02 -8.00 5.81
N LEU A 96 -2.23 -8.58 5.84
CA LEU A 96 -3.03 -8.65 7.05
C LEU A 96 -2.39 -9.55 8.11
N SER A 97 -1.80 -10.67 7.70
CA SER A 97 -1.07 -11.57 8.61
C SER A 97 0.12 -10.87 9.26
N ALA A 98 0.89 -10.09 8.48
CA ALA A 98 2.03 -9.35 8.99
C ALA A 98 1.64 -8.31 10.05
N ILE A 99 0.62 -7.49 9.77
CA ILE A 99 0.19 -6.46 10.72
C ILE A 99 -0.48 -7.08 11.95
N ASP A 100 -1.24 -8.15 11.79
CA ASP A 100 -1.88 -8.86 12.91
C ASP A 100 -0.84 -9.53 13.81
N ASP A 101 0.27 -10.00 13.25
CA ASP A 101 1.34 -10.64 14.01
C ASP A 101 2.11 -9.64 14.85
N ILE A 102 2.63 -8.57 14.24
CA ILE A 102 3.35 -7.52 14.97
C ILE A 102 2.44 -6.81 16.00
N ALA A 103 1.14 -6.75 15.75
CA ALA A 103 0.18 -6.16 16.67
C ALA A 103 0.01 -6.95 17.98
N LYS A 104 0.55 -8.17 18.10
CA LYS A 104 0.58 -8.93 19.36
C LYS A 104 1.62 -8.39 20.32
N GLU A 105 2.63 -7.69 19.81
CA GLU A 105 3.72 -7.15 20.60
C GLU A 105 3.24 -6.05 21.56
N PRO A 106 3.71 -6.04 22.84
CA PRO A 106 3.21 -5.12 23.86
C PRO A 106 3.50 -3.64 23.53
N TYR A 107 4.52 -3.38 22.72
CA TYR A 107 4.92 -2.05 22.30
C TYR A 107 4.15 -1.53 21.08
N VAL A 108 3.29 -2.32 20.46
CA VAL A 108 2.42 -1.88 19.36
C VAL A 108 1.09 -1.37 19.91
N ASP A 109 0.70 -0.18 19.48
CA ASP A 109 -0.62 0.36 19.77
C ASP A 109 -1.61 -0.05 18.66
N LYS A 110 -2.46 -1.02 18.99
CA LYS A 110 -3.47 -1.56 18.06
C LYS A 110 -4.50 -0.54 17.58
N ASP A 111 -4.69 0.54 18.34
CA ASP A 111 -5.62 1.61 17.99
C ASP A 111 -4.98 2.69 17.12
N ARG A 112 -3.70 2.54 16.79
CA ARG A 112 -2.91 3.50 16.01
C ARG A 112 -2.15 2.82 14.86
N LEU A 113 -2.83 1.94 14.11
CA LEU A 113 -2.27 1.29 12.94
C LEU A 113 -2.58 2.10 11.67
N GLY A 114 -1.57 2.29 10.82
CA GLY A 114 -1.70 2.89 9.49
C GLY A 114 -1.25 1.94 8.39
N CYS A 115 -1.71 2.19 7.17
CA CYS A 115 -1.30 1.42 6.00
C CYS A 115 -0.90 2.36 4.87
N VAL A 116 0.29 2.15 4.31
CA VAL A 116 0.89 3.05 3.33
C VAL A 116 1.54 2.26 2.19
N GLY A 117 1.50 2.78 0.97
CA GLY A 117 2.12 2.12 -0.18
C GLY A 117 2.04 2.93 -1.46
N ALA A 118 2.85 2.53 -2.46
CA ALA A 118 2.88 3.16 -3.77
C ALA A 118 2.78 2.14 -4.90
N SER A 119 2.29 2.58 -6.07
CA SER A 119 2.16 1.73 -7.27
C SER A 119 1.24 0.54 -6.97
N PHE A 120 1.69 -0.70 -7.17
CA PHE A 120 0.95 -1.87 -6.67
C PHE A 120 0.68 -1.77 -5.15
N GLY A 121 1.60 -1.20 -4.38
CA GLY A 121 1.36 -0.92 -2.95
C GLY A 121 0.24 0.10 -2.73
N GLY A 122 0.10 1.10 -3.59
CA GLY A 122 -1.01 2.05 -3.59
C GLY A 122 -2.35 1.39 -3.94
N TYR A 123 -2.36 0.48 -4.91
CA TYR A 123 -3.49 -0.41 -5.18
C TYR A 123 -3.84 -1.24 -3.94
N SER A 124 -2.84 -1.84 -3.30
CA SER A 124 -3.04 -2.63 -2.09
C SER A 124 -3.69 -1.81 -0.98
N VAL A 125 -3.27 -0.56 -0.80
CA VAL A 125 -3.91 0.38 0.15
C VAL A 125 -5.37 0.62 -0.19
N TYR A 126 -5.70 0.89 -1.46
CA TYR A 126 -7.09 1.08 -1.90
C TYR A 126 -7.94 -0.19 -1.70
N TRP A 127 -7.38 -1.35 -2.01
CA TRP A 127 -8.06 -2.63 -1.80
C TRP A 127 -8.29 -2.90 -0.30
N LEU A 128 -7.25 -2.72 0.52
CA LEU A 128 -7.33 -2.89 1.97
C LEU A 128 -8.30 -1.89 2.63
N ALA A 129 -8.47 -0.68 2.09
CA ALA A 129 -9.46 0.26 2.59
C ALA A 129 -10.89 -0.30 2.59
N GLY A 130 -11.20 -1.25 1.70
CA GLY A 130 -12.45 -1.99 1.69
C GLY A 130 -12.44 -3.32 2.44
N HIS A 131 -11.27 -3.79 2.94
CA HIS A 131 -11.14 -5.16 3.46
C HIS A 131 -10.40 -5.27 4.81
N HIS A 132 -10.00 -4.16 5.42
CA HIS A 132 -9.14 -4.18 6.62
C HIS A 132 -9.86 -4.55 7.94
N ASN A 133 -11.18 -4.69 7.93
CA ASN A 133 -11.96 -5.05 9.12
C ASN A 133 -11.61 -4.20 10.35
N LYS A 134 -11.63 -2.86 10.20
CA LYS A 134 -11.36 -1.87 11.26
C LYS A 134 -9.94 -1.85 11.84
N ARG A 135 -8.96 -2.55 11.23
CA ARG A 135 -7.58 -2.57 11.71
C ARG A 135 -6.90 -1.20 11.65
N PHE A 136 -7.01 -0.53 10.52
CA PHE A 136 -6.31 0.73 10.27
C PHE A 136 -7.14 1.96 10.63
N LYS A 137 -6.44 3.03 11.02
CA LYS A 137 -7.01 4.35 11.34
C LYS A 137 -6.61 5.42 10.32
N ALA A 138 -5.64 5.15 9.46
CA ALA A 138 -5.23 6.03 8.38
C ALA A 138 -4.65 5.24 7.21
N PHE A 139 -4.91 5.72 6.00
CA PHE A 139 -4.35 5.21 4.77
C PHE A 139 -3.59 6.30 4.00
N ILE A 140 -2.48 5.91 3.32
CA ILE A 140 -1.80 6.73 2.32
C ILE A 140 -1.55 5.89 1.08
N ALA A 141 -2.21 6.21 -0.02
CA ALA A 141 -2.01 5.59 -1.33
C ALA A 141 -1.31 6.58 -2.27
N HIS A 142 -0.15 6.18 -2.80
CA HIS A 142 0.61 6.96 -3.75
C HIS A 142 0.68 6.18 -5.08
N ASP A 143 0.38 6.84 -6.20
CA ASP A 143 0.45 6.30 -7.56
C ASP A 143 -0.25 4.93 -7.72
N GLY A 144 -1.30 4.66 -6.94
CA GLY A 144 -2.03 3.41 -6.97
C GLY A 144 -3.15 3.41 -8.01
N PHE A 145 -3.38 2.28 -8.67
CA PHE A 145 -4.56 2.14 -9.50
C PHE A 145 -5.79 1.77 -8.64
N PHE A 146 -6.88 2.43 -8.93
CA PHE A 146 -8.14 2.34 -8.20
C PHE A 146 -9.22 1.62 -8.99
N ASN A 147 -9.32 1.92 -10.29
CA ASN A 147 -10.23 1.28 -11.25
C ASN A 147 -9.39 0.53 -12.28
N MET A 148 -9.40 -0.80 -12.22
CA MET A 148 -8.56 -1.64 -13.08
C MET A 148 -9.02 -1.64 -14.54
N ASP A 149 -10.31 -1.47 -14.82
CA ASP A 149 -10.84 -1.37 -16.18
C ASP A 149 -10.32 -0.09 -16.84
N GLN A 150 -10.36 1.03 -16.12
CA GLN A 150 -9.82 2.30 -16.58
C GLN A 150 -8.29 2.24 -16.70
N GLN A 151 -7.59 1.66 -15.73
CA GLN A 151 -6.13 1.45 -15.76
C GLN A 151 -5.70 0.71 -17.03
N TYR A 152 -6.43 -0.33 -17.43
CA TYR A 152 -6.15 -1.08 -18.65
C TYR A 152 -6.15 -0.20 -19.89
N LEU A 153 -7.04 0.80 -19.96
CA LEU A 153 -7.19 1.70 -21.11
C LEU A 153 -6.23 2.88 -21.10
N GLU A 154 -5.62 3.22 -19.98
CA GLU A 154 -4.83 4.45 -19.80
C GLU A 154 -3.32 4.20 -19.71
N THR A 155 -2.89 2.99 -19.28
CA THR A 155 -1.48 2.70 -18.98
C THR A 155 -0.59 2.66 -20.22
N GLU A 156 0.63 3.18 -20.11
CA GLU A 156 1.69 2.99 -21.11
C GLU A 156 2.26 1.55 -21.10
N GLU A 157 2.01 0.78 -20.02
CA GLU A 157 2.53 -0.58 -19.81
C GLU A 157 1.46 -1.65 -20.10
N LEU A 158 0.76 -1.56 -21.23
CA LEU A 158 -0.33 -2.49 -21.56
C LEU A 158 0.16 -3.95 -21.65
N TRP A 159 1.40 -4.17 -22.06
CA TRP A 159 2.02 -5.50 -22.10
C TRP A 159 2.05 -6.15 -20.70
N PHE A 160 2.41 -5.37 -19.67
CA PHE A 160 2.44 -5.82 -18.29
C PHE A 160 1.04 -6.18 -17.79
N THR A 161 0.06 -5.32 -18.05
CA THR A 161 -1.33 -5.55 -17.66
C THR A 161 -1.89 -6.80 -18.33
N ASN A 162 -1.61 -7.02 -19.62
CA ASN A 162 -2.01 -8.24 -20.34
C ASN A 162 -1.40 -9.49 -19.74
N TRP A 163 -0.13 -9.44 -19.36
CA TRP A 163 0.56 -10.57 -18.75
C TRP A 163 0.03 -10.84 -17.33
N ASP A 164 0.03 -9.83 -16.49
CA ASP A 164 -0.14 -10.00 -15.05
C ASP A 164 -1.61 -10.12 -14.62
N LEU A 165 -2.54 -9.50 -15.36
CA LEU A 165 -3.99 -9.66 -15.16
C LEU A 165 -4.63 -10.72 -16.05
N GLY A 166 -3.86 -11.29 -16.99
CA GLY A 166 -4.29 -12.36 -17.89
C GLY A 166 -4.97 -11.91 -19.18
N GLY A 167 -5.10 -10.59 -19.41
CA GLY A 167 -5.68 -10.03 -20.64
C GLY A 167 -6.65 -8.87 -20.39
N PRO A 168 -7.39 -8.46 -21.43
CA PRO A 168 -8.30 -7.33 -21.35
C PRO A 168 -9.56 -7.65 -20.52
N TYR A 169 -10.04 -6.66 -19.76
CA TYR A 169 -11.18 -6.80 -18.84
C TYR A 169 -12.48 -7.25 -19.51
N TRP A 170 -12.61 -7.04 -20.82
CA TRP A 170 -13.78 -7.51 -21.60
C TRP A 170 -13.71 -8.99 -22.02
N ASP A 171 -12.59 -9.69 -21.79
CA ASP A 171 -12.54 -11.13 -22.03
C ASP A 171 -13.33 -11.87 -20.92
N LYS A 172 -14.62 -12.05 -21.18
CA LYS A 172 -15.52 -12.72 -20.26
C LYS A 172 -15.36 -14.25 -20.27
N SER A 173 -14.63 -14.79 -21.23
CA SER A 173 -14.39 -16.24 -21.36
C SER A 173 -13.21 -16.73 -20.51
N ASN A 174 -12.30 -15.85 -20.12
CA ASN A 174 -11.10 -16.18 -19.33
C ASN A 174 -11.35 -16.02 -17.83
N PRO A 175 -11.44 -17.10 -17.04
CA PRO A 175 -11.67 -17.02 -15.59
C PRO A 175 -10.57 -16.27 -14.82
N ALA A 176 -9.33 -16.31 -15.30
CA ALA A 176 -8.21 -15.59 -14.67
C ALA A 176 -8.39 -14.08 -14.82
N VAL A 177 -8.80 -13.60 -16.00
CA VAL A 177 -9.14 -12.21 -16.25
C VAL A 177 -10.29 -11.77 -15.33
N GLN A 178 -11.37 -12.54 -15.29
CA GLN A 178 -12.53 -12.19 -14.46
C GLN A 178 -12.16 -12.12 -12.98
N ARG A 179 -11.35 -13.04 -12.48
CA ARG A 179 -10.83 -13.01 -11.10
C ARG A 179 -9.98 -11.76 -10.85
N SER A 180 -9.08 -11.41 -11.78
CA SER A 180 -8.24 -10.22 -11.65
C SER A 180 -9.07 -8.96 -11.49
N TYR A 181 -9.97 -8.68 -12.44
CA TYR A 181 -10.75 -7.44 -12.44
C TYR A 181 -11.84 -7.40 -11.35
N SER A 182 -12.30 -8.54 -10.83
CA SER A 182 -13.21 -8.56 -9.69
C SER A 182 -12.58 -8.04 -8.38
N ASN A 183 -11.26 -7.90 -8.35
CA ASN A 183 -10.50 -7.31 -7.24
C ASN A 183 -10.19 -5.81 -7.43
N SER A 184 -10.84 -5.15 -8.38
CA SER A 184 -10.68 -3.72 -8.58
C SER A 184 -11.20 -2.91 -7.40
N PRO A 185 -10.37 -2.06 -6.74
CA PRO A 185 -10.72 -1.39 -5.49
C PRO A 185 -12.00 -0.56 -5.56
N HIS A 186 -12.31 0.03 -6.71
CA HIS A 186 -13.52 0.86 -6.90
C HIS A 186 -14.82 0.08 -6.65
N LEU A 187 -14.81 -1.24 -6.74
CA LEU A 187 -15.96 -2.10 -6.46
C LEU A 187 -16.30 -2.21 -4.96
N PHE A 188 -15.40 -1.76 -4.08
CA PHE A 188 -15.51 -1.92 -2.62
C PHE A 188 -15.57 -0.60 -1.85
N VAL A 189 -15.79 0.52 -2.52
CA VAL A 189 -15.85 1.84 -1.87
C VAL A 189 -17.01 1.98 -0.89
N ASP A 190 -18.05 1.17 -1.04
CA ASP A 190 -19.17 1.09 -0.11
C ASP A 190 -18.73 0.70 1.32
N LYS A 191 -17.59 0.00 1.45
CA LYS A 191 -16.97 -0.43 2.70
C LYS A 191 -15.93 0.56 3.26
N TRP A 192 -15.58 1.61 2.52
CA TRP A 192 -14.60 2.58 2.96
C TRP A 192 -15.13 3.45 4.10
N ASP A 193 -14.39 3.53 5.20
CA ASP A 193 -14.77 4.25 6.42
C ASP A 193 -13.59 4.92 7.13
N THR A 194 -12.39 4.74 6.63
CA THR A 194 -11.14 5.17 7.28
C THR A 194 -10.46 6.26 6.47
N PRO A 195 -9.95 7.33 7.11
CA PRO A 195 -9.29 8.45 6.45
C PRO A 195 -8.20 8.04 5.46
N ILE A 196 -8.19 8.66 4.27
CA ILE A 196 -7.24 8.34 3.19
C ILE A 196 -6.59 9.58 2.59
N LEU A 197 -5.27 9.53 2.41
CA LEU A 197 -4.49 10.49 1.62
C LEU A 197 -4.12 9.85 0.28
N CYS A 198 -4.53 10.51 -0.82
CA CYS A 198 -4.16 10.12 -2.18
C CYS A 198 -3.05 11.04 -2.68
N ILE A 199 -1.91 10.49 -3.13
CA ILE A 199 -0.78 11.25 -3.68
C ILE A 199 -0.52 10.78 -5.11
N HIS A 200 -0.21 11.71 -6.04
CA HIS A 200 0.08 11.34 -7.43
C HIS A 200 0.93 12.37 -8.15
N GLY A 201 1.76 11.92 -9.10
CA GLY A 201 2.41 12.77 -10.10
C GLY A 201 1.52 12.93 -11.34
N GLU A 202 1.33 14.16 -11.82
CA GLU A 202 0.46 14.41 -12.99
C GLU A 202 1.04 13.85 -14.29
N LYS A 203 2.38 13.66 -14.34
CA LYS A 203 3.09 13.08 -15.49
C LYS A 203 3.34 11.58 -15.37
N ASP A 204 2.58 10.91 -14.51
CA ASP A 204 2.58 9.46 -14.41
C ASP A 204 1.74 8.88 -15.55
N TYR A 205 2.40 8.21 -16.51
CA TYR A 205 1.76 7.52 -17.63
C TYR A 205 1.66 6.01 -17.42
N ARG A 206 2.26 5.51 -16.35
CA ARG A 206 2.14 4.11 -15.91
C ARG A 206 0.82 3.86 -15.20
N ILE A 207 0.53 4.71 -14.21
CA ILE A 207 -0.74 4.78 -13.51
C ILE A 207 -1.15 6.25 -13.50
N LEU A 208 -2.20 6.60 -14.24
CA LEU A 208 -2.54 7.99 -14.45
C LEU A 208 -3.11 8.65 -13.17
N ALA A 209 -2.91 9.96 -13.02
CA ALA A 209 -3.41 10.74 -11.90
C ALA A 209 -4.95 10.69 -11.76
N SER A 210 -5.67 10.38 -12.84
CA SER A 210 -7.11 10.10 -12.85
C SER A 210 -7.52 9.04 -11.81
N GLN A 211 -6.66 8.05 -11.56
CA GLN A 211 -6.89 6.99 -10.58
C GLN A 211 -6.98 7.54 -9.14
N ALA A 212 -6.02 8.39 -8.75
CA ALA A 212 -6.06 9.06 -7.44
C ALA A 212 -7.22 10.04 -7.33
N MET A 213 -7.55 10.77 -8.41
CA MET A 213 -8.70 11.69 -8.44
C MET A 213 -10.01 10.93 -8.24
N ALA A 214 -10.18 9.79 -8.90
CA ALA A 214 -11.36 8.94 -8.74
C ALA A 214 -11.48 8.38 -7.32
N ALA A 215 -10.38 7.87 -6.75
CA ALA A 215 -10.34 7.36 -5.38
C ALA A 215 -10.66 8.46 -4.35
N PHE A 216 -10.07 9.65 -4.50
CA PHE A 216 -10.36 10.81 -3.66
C PHE A 216 -11.83 11.21 -3.72
N ASN A 217 -12.41 11.30 -4.93
CA ASN A 217 -13.81 11.63 -5.10
C ASN A 217 -14.74 10.58 -4.48
N ALA A 218 -14.43 9.30 -4.67
CA ALA A 218 -15.18 8.21 -4.07
C ALA A 218 -15.19 8.32 -2.52
N ALA A 219 -14.03 8.55 -1.90
CA ALA A 219 -13.93 8.77 -0.46
C ALA A 219 -14.77 9.97 0.00
N LYS A 220 -14.67 11.11 -0.71
CA LYS A 220 -15.45 12.32 -0.40
C LYS A 220 -16.96 12.08 -0.50
N LEU A 221 -17.43 11.42 -1.54
CA LEU A 221 -18.84 11.10 -1.73
C LEU A 221 -19.38 10.14 -0.67
N ARG A 222 -18.51 9.27 -0.14
CA ARG A 222 -18.82 8.38 0.99
C ARG A 222 -18.77 9.08 2.36
N GLY A 223 -18.40 10.37 2.43
CA GLY A 223 -18.22 11.09 3.69
C GLY A 223 -16.95 10.69 4.45
N VAL A 224 -16.04 9.93 3.81
CA VAL A 224 -14.74 9.55 4.39
C VAL A 224 -13.80 10.75 4.35
N PRO A 225 -13.12 11.09 5.46
CA PRO A 225 -12.09 12.13 5.43
C PRO A 225 -11.00 11.80 4.42
N ALA A 226 -10.81 12.68 3.44
CA ALA A 226 -9.83 12.48 2.39
C ALA A 226 -9.07 13.77 2.08
N GLN A 227 -7.79 13.60 1.73
CA GLN A 227 -6.91 14.64 1.20
C GLN A 227 -6.27 14.14 -0.09
N MET A 228 -5.95 15.06 -1.01
CA MET A 228 -5.23 14.74 -2.23
C MET A 228 -4.04 15.69 -2.38
N LEU A 229 -2.90 15.14 -2.81
CA LEU A 229 -1.69 15.88 -3.18
C LEU A 229 -1.29 15.49 -4.59
N ILE A 230 -1.33 16.45 -5.52
CA ILE A 230 -0.90 16.27 -6.91
C ILE A 230 0.39 17.06 -7.13
N PHE A 231 1.37 16.43 -7.78
CA PHE A 231 2.60 17.06 -8.24
C PHE A 231 2.54 17.28 -9.76
N PRO A 232 2.32 18.52 -10.23
CA PRO A 232 2.14 18.78 -11.70
C PRO A 232 3.36 18.46 -12.55
N ASP A 233 4.52 18.34 -11.93
CA ASP A 233 5.80 18.20 -12.59
C ASP A 233 6.58 16.91 -12.23
N GLU A 234 5.93 15.97 -11.53
CA GLU A 234 6.45 14.64 -11.22
C GLU A 234 5.76 13.54 -12.01
N ASN A 235 6.45 12.43 -12.15
CA ASN A 235 5.97 11.20 -12.77
C ASN A 235 5.59 10.15 -11.72
N HIS A 236 5.80 8.86 -12.01
CA HIS A 236 5.57 7.75 -11.06
C HIS A 236 6.44 7.84 -9.80
N TRP A 237 7.48 8.65 -9.81
CA TRP A 237 8.36 8.93 -8.67
C TRP A 237 8.40 10.42 -8.36
N VAL A 238 8.60 10.76 -7.09
CA VAL A 238 8.87 12.14 -6.67
C VAL A 238 10.39 12.32 -6.65
N LEU A 239 10.93 12.97 -7.67
CA LEU A 239 12.37 13.06 -7.91
C LEU A 239 12.96 14.44 -7.58
N LYS A 240 12.15 15.50 -7.64
CA LYS A 240 12.63 16.85 -7.34
C LYS A 240 12.74 17.06 -5.84
N PRO A 241 13.86 17.58 -5.32
CA PRO A 241 14.09 17.70 -3.88
C PRO A 241 13.02 18.50 -3.13
N GLN A 242 12.54 19.61 -3.71
CA GLN A 242 11.49 20.42 -3.09
C GLN A 242 10.16 19.67 -2.99
N ASN A 243 9.84 18.87 -4.01
CA ASN A 243 8.64 18.02 -4.01
C ASN A 243 8.77 16.88 -3.01
N GLY A 244 9.98 16.30 -2.86
CA GLY A 244 10.28 15.32 -1.83
C GLY A 244 10.06 15.86 -0.41
N VAL A 245 10.48 17.10 -0.14
CA VAL A 245 10.23 17.76 1.16
C VAL A 245 8.74 17.96 1.39
N LEU A 246 7.99 18.41 0.37
CA LEU A 246 6.55 18.59 0.48
C LEU A 246 5.84 17.23 0.69
N TRP A 247 6.28 16.19 -0.02
CA TRP A 247 5.79 14.83 0.14
C TRP A 247 5.95 14.35 1.60
N GLN A 248 7.17 14.44 2.16
CA GLN A 248 7.46 14.01 3.53
C GLN A 248 6.60 14.77 4.56
N ARG A 249 6.49 16.09 4.42
CA ARG A 249 5.67 16.92 5.32
C ARG A 249 4.19 16.54 5.24
N THR A 250 3.65 16.36 4.05
CA THR A 250 2.24 15.98 3.86
C THR A 250 1.97 14.58 4.40
N PHE A 251 2.89 13.65 4.15
CA PHE A 251 2.83 12.27 4.63
C PHE A 251 2.74 12.21 6.17
N PHE A 252 3.69 12.86 6.86
CA PHE A 252 3.69 12.83 8.33
C PHE A 252 2.59 13.67 8.95
N ASN A 253 2.25 14.83 8.40
CA ASN A 253 1.12 15.62 8.88
C ASN A 253 -0.19 14.83 8.82
N TRP A 254 -0.38 14.03 7.77
CA TRP A 254 -1.56 13.16 7.65
C TRP A 254 -1.54 12.04 8.69
N LEU A 255 -0.44 11.32 8.82
CA LEU A 255 -0.32 10.23 9.79
C LEU A 255 -0.42 10.73 11.24
N ASP A 256 0.25 11.83 11.57
CA ASP A 256 0.24 12.41 12.91
C ASP A 256 -1.18 12.83 13.32
N LYS A 257 -1.95 13.40 12.38
CA LYS A 257 -3.33 13.79 12.61
C LYS A 257 -4.24 12.63 13.06
N TRP A 258 -4.01 11.44 12.52
CA TRP A 258 -4.90 10.30 12.73
C TRP A 258 -4.34 9.23 13.67
N LEU A 259 -3.01 9.16 13.82
CA LEU A 259 -2.34 8.10 14.57
C LEU A 259 -1.63 8.60 15.84
N LYS A 260 -1.52 9.91 16.04
CA LYS A 260 -0.96 10.47 17.27
C LYS A 260 -2.02 11.22 18.06
N PRO A 261 -1.94 11.21 19.41
CA PRO A 261 -2.86 12.00 20.22
C PRO A 261 -2.72 13.49 19.87
N ALA A 262 -3.84 14.21 19.90
CA ALA A 262 -3.81 15.67 19.75
C ALA A 262 -2.86 16.26 20.79
N LYS A 263 -1.93 17.11 20.33
CA LYS A 263 -1.03 17.86 21.20
C LYS A 263 -1.81 18.91 21.96
#